data_801bc463ccc6be58465f36c37f611cdb
#
_entry.id   801bc463ccc6be58465f36c37f611cdb
#
_cell.length_a   1.000
_cell.length_b   1.000
_cell.length_c   1.000
_cell.angle_alpha   90.00
_cell.angle_beta   90.00
_cell.angle_gamma   90.00
#
_symmetry.space_group_name_H-M   'P 1'
#
loop_
_entity.id
_entity.type
_entity.pdbx_description
1 polymer ?
#
loop_
_entity_poly.entity_id
_entity_poly.type
_entity_poly.pdbx_seq_one_letter_code
_entity_poly.pdbx_strand_id
1 'polypeptide(L)'
;MHQASFSDLAYANKKKTTRKEKFLGEMEEILPWKRLLKPLLKKYPKPGNGRCPIAAEVMLRIYFLQQWYGLSDPGMEDSLYDIESMRRFAGVDIDHIPDETTILNFRHFLEAHQLTEKLFRITEQYLSERDLILSEGTIVDATIISAPSSTKNQEKRRDPEMKQTKKGNTWHFGMKAHIGSDTRGRVHSVVVTDASVHDSQVMADCLHGEEQAVYGDKAYANEEEKHKAKSQGIDWRVNRKAKRGKKLNCADRSFNKKSNRVRARVEHVFGIIKHLWGYRKVRYRGLAKNAAQVFTLFALANLYMVRRELASAPG
;
A
#
# COMPACT_ATOMS: atom_id res chain seq x y z
N MET A 1 -13.47 -2.28 -33.89
CA MET A 1 -13.03 -0.87 -34.04
C MET A 1 -14.01 -0.02 -33.27
N HIS A 2 -13.61 0.63 -32.17
CA HIS A 2 -14.45 1.63 -31.53
C HIS A 2 -14.50 2.87 -32.41
N GLN A 3 -15.69 3.28 -32.80
CA GLN A 3 -15.91 4.54 -33.52
C GLN A 3 -15.65 5.69 -32.52
N ALA A 4 -14.65 6.54 -32.78
CA ALA A 4 -14.35 7.67 -31.92
C ALA A 4 -15.58 8.61 -31.88
N SER A 5 -16.07 8.92 -30.69
CA SER A 5 -17.15 9.90 -30.52
C SER A 5 -16.64 11.33 -30.71
N PHE A 6 -17.54 12.28 -30.99
CA PHE A 6 -17.17 13.71 -31.04
C PHE A 6 -16.52 14.18 -29.71
N SER A 7 -16.95 13.64 -28.58
CA SER A 7 -16.36 13.94 -27.28
C SER A 7 -14.91 13.42 -27.18
N ASP A 8 -14.59 12.28 -27.80
CA ASP A 8 -13.23 11.74 -27.85
C ASP A 8 -12.29 12.64 -28.65
N LEU A 9 -12.77 13.13 -29.80
CA LEU A 9 -12.00 14.06 -30.64
C LEU A 9 -11.78 15.40 -29.92
N ALA A 10 -12.82 15.94 -29.28
CA ALA A 10 -12.72 17.18 -28.49
C ALA A 10 -11.74 17.02 -27.32
N TYR A 11 -11.76 15.88 -26.63
CA TYR A 11 -10.84 15.60 -25.54
C TYR A 11 -9.40 15.42 -26.01
N ALA A 12 -9.18 14.74 -27.14
CA ALA A 12 -7.86 14.54 -27.72
C ALA A 12 -7.22 15.88 -28.17
N ASN A 13 -8.04 16.81 -28.66
CA ASN A 13 -7.59 18.14 -29.17
C ASN A 13 -7.50 19.23 -28.10
N LYS A 14 -7.71 18.91 -26.81
CA LYS A 14 -7.62 19.91 -25.74
C LYS A 14 -6.22 20.48 -25.60
N LYS A 15 -6.13 21.77 -25.32
CA LYS A 15 -4.84 22.50 -25.19
C LYS A 15 -3.98 22.09 -23.99
N LYS A 16 -4.56 21.43 -22.98
CA LYS A 16 -3.86 21.12 -21.70
C LYS A 16 -4.10 19.69 -21.27
N THR A 17 -3.01 18.95 -21.02
CA THR A 17 -3.03 17.70 -20.27
C THR A 17 -3.02 17.98 -18.77
N THR A 18 -4.00 17.50 -18.03
CA THR A 18 -4.09 17.71 -16.59
C THR A 18 -3.07 16.87 -15.83
N ARG A 19 -2.70 17.27 -14.60
CA ARG A 19 -1.80 16.48 -13.75
C ARG A 19 -2.35 15.08 -13.45
N LYS A 20 -3.68 14.97 -13.30
CA LYS A 20 -4.38 13.71 -13.09
C LYS A 20 -4.23 12.79 -14.31
N GLU A 21 -4.48 13.30 -15.48
CA GLU A 21 -4.35 12.55 -16.73
C GLU A 21 -2.92 12.08 -16.97
N LYS A 22 -1.92 12.95 -16.74
CA LYS A 22 -0.51 12.57 -16.83
C LYS A 22 -0.17 11.44 -15.87
N PHE A 23 -0.60 11.53 -14.61
CA PHE A 23 -0.40 10.49 -13.61
C PHE A 23 -1.06 9.16 -14.02
N LEU A 24 -2.32 9.21 -14.48
CA LEU A 24 -3.04 8.01 -14.90
C LEU A 24 -2.41 7.37 -16.14
N GLY A 25 -1.90 8.17 -17.09
CA GLY A 25 -1.15 7.68 -18.23
C GLY A 25 0.17 7.00 -17.82
N GLU A 26 0.95 7.62 -16.91
CA GLU A 26 2.15 7.01 -16.35
C GLU A 26 1.84 5.66 -15.67
N MET A 27 0.75 5.58 -14.91
CA MET A 27 0.35 4.34 -14.23
C MET A 27 -0.18 3.28 -15.22
N GLU A 28 -0.86 3.67 -16.29
CA GLU A 28 -1.31 2.76 -17.34
C GLU A 28 -0.15 1.99 -17.99
N GLU A 29 0.92 2.69 -18.29
CA GLU A 29 2.11 2.12 -18.94
C GLU A 29 2.87 1.12 -18.07
N ILE A 30 2.94 1.38 -16.76
CA ILE A 30 3.81 0.60 -15.86
C ILE A 30 3.09 -0.54 -15.13
N LEU A 31 1.75 -0.49 -15.04
CA LEU A 31 0.98 -1.53 -14.35
C LEU A 31 1.04 -2.85 -15.13
N PRO A 32 1.47 -3.95 -14.51
CA PRO A 32 1.54 -5.25 -15.17
C PRO A 32 0.15 -5.91 -15.27
N TRP A 33 -0.79 -5.29 -16.00
CA TRP A 33 -2.21 -5.66 -16.06
C TRP A 33 -2.44 -7.16 -16.26
N LYS A 34 -1.74 -7.78 -17.23
CA LYS A 34 -1.87 -9.22 -17.50
C LYS A 34 -1.57 -10.08 -16.29
N ARG A 35 -0.54 -9.71 -15.50
CA ARG A 35 -0.14 -10.44 -14.28
C ARG A 35 -1.16 -10.22 -13.15
N LEU A 36 -1.60 -8.97 -12.96
CA LEU A 36 -2.55 -8.60 -11.91
C LEU A 36 -3.95 -9.21 -12.15
N LEU A 37 -4.39 -9.28 -13.40
CA LEU A 37 -5.70 -9.84 -13.75
C LEU A 37 -5.75 -11.38 -13.67
N LYS A 38 -4.65 -12.07 -13.87
CA LYS A 38 -4.60 -13.53 -13.90
C LYS A 38 -5.24 -14.21 -12.67
N PRO A 39 -4.95 -13.83 -11.41
CA PRO A 39 -5.61 -14.43 -10.25
C PRO A 39 -7.08 -14.01 -10.10
N LEU A 40 -7.45 -12.80 -10.53
CA LEU A 40 -8.82 -12.33 -10.49
C LEU A 40 -9.71 -13.16 -11.43
N LEU A 41 -9.29 -13.30 -12.68
CA LEU A 41 -10.05 -14.01 -13.71
C LEU A 41 -10.35 -15.47 -13.37
N LYS A 42 -9.51 -16.11 -12.54
CA LYS A 42 -9.77 -17.47 -12.05
C LYS A 42 -10.97 -17.57 -11.10
N LYS A 43 -11.33 -16.48 -10.44
CA LYS A 43 -12.38 -16.42 -9.41
C LYS A 43 -13.56 -15.53 -9.82
N TYR A 44 -13.36 -14.69 -10.83
CA TYR A 44 -14.36 -13.71 -11.27
C TYR A 44 -15.61 -14.39 -11.83
N PRO A 45 -16.80 -13.84 -11.55
CA PRO A 45 -18.04 -14.38 -12.09
C PRO A 45 -18.01 -14.44 -13.62
N LYS A 46 -18.46 -15.55 -14.15
CA LYS A 46 -18.62 -15.72 -15.62
C LYS A 46 -19.99 -15.23 -16.06
N PRO A 47 -20.13 -14.75 -17.29
CA PRO A 47 -21.45 -14.47 -17.87
C PRO A 47 -22.37 -15.70 -17.74
N GLY A 48 -23.59 -15.48 -17.32
CA GLY A 48 -24.65 -16.50 -17.15
C GLY A 48 -25.99 -15.98 -17.66
N ASN A 49 -27.10 -16.53 -17.18
CA ASN A 49 -28.47 -16.14 -17.61
C ASN A 49 -28.92 -14.77 -17.05
N GLY A 50 -28.14 -14.10 -16.24
CA GLY A 50 -28.45 -12.79 -15.67
C GLY A 50 -27.68 -11.64 -16.33
N ARG A 51 -27.64 -10.47 -15.65
CA ARG A 51 -26.85 -9.31 -16.08
C ARG A 51 -25.38 -9.71 -16.21
N CYS A 52 -24.78 -9.44 -17.37
CA CYS A 52 -23.35 -9.67 -17.58
C CYS A 52 -22.51 -8.90 -16.54
N PRO A 53 -21.55 -9.57 -15.88
CA PRO A 53 -20.62 -8.89 -15.00
C PRO A 53 -19.79 -7.86 -15.77
N ILE A 54 -19.54 -6.71 -15.16
CA ILE A 54 -18.58 -5.73 -15.71
C ILE A 54 -17.20 -6.40 -15.75
N ALA A 55 -16.41 -6.12 -16.78
CA ALA A 55 -15.11 -6.76 -16.96
C ALA A 55 -14.21 -6.58 -15.71
N ALA A 56 -13.54 -7.66 -15.29
CA ALA A 56 -12.68 -7.64 -14.11
C ALA A 56 -11.57 -6.58 -14.19
N GLU A 57 -11.09 -6.29 -15.40
CA GLU A 57 -10.10 -5.24 -15.64
C GLU A 57 -10.66 -3.85 -15.33
N VAL A 58 -11.85 -3.54 -15.82
CA VAL A 58 -12.55 -2.28 -15.54
C VAL A 58 -12.72 -2.09 -14.04
N MET A 59 -13.20 -3.12 -13.34
CA MET A 59 -13.41 -3.06 -11.89
C MET A 59 -12.09 -2.91 -11.11
N LEU A 60 -11.01 -3.55 -11.56
CA LEU A 60 -9.69 -3.39 -10.94
C LEU A 60 -9.14 -1.96 -11.14
N ARG A 61 -9.33 -1.38 -12.32
CA ARG A 61 -8.96 0.01 -12.64
C ARG A 61 -9.72 0.99 -11.74
N ILE A 62 -11.03 0.80 -11.57
CA ILE A 62 -11.87 1.60 -10.66
C ILE A 62 -11.39 1.44 -9.21
N TYR A 63 -11.09 0.23 -8.78
CA TYR A 63 -10.56 -0.01 -7.44
C TYR A 63 -9.23 0.71 -7.20
N PHE A 64 -8.31 0.75 -8.18
CA PHE A 64 -7.07 1.50 -8.07
C PHE A 64 -7.30 3.02 -8.02
N LEU A 65 -8.24 3.54 -8.79
CA LEU A 65 -8.67 4.95 -8.70
C LEU A 65 -9.15 5.30 -7.28
N GLN A 66 -9.96 4.43 -6.65
CA GLN A 66 -10.39 4.64 -5.27
C GLN A 66 -9.19 4.75 -4.31
N GLN A 67 -8.16 3.92 -4.49
CA GLN A 67 -6.99 3.94 -3.62
C GLN A 67 -6.15 5.21 -3.81
N TRP A 68 -5.88 5.62 -5.04
CA TRP A 68 -5.07 6.80 -5.33
C TRP A 68 -5.72 8.12 -4.93
N TYR A 69 -7.02 8.22 -5.11
CA TYR A 69 -7.76 9.47 -4.85
C TYR A 69 -8.54 9.45 -3.54
N GLY A 70 -8.46 8.35 -2.83
CA GLY A 70 -9.07 8.26 -1.54
C GLY A 70 -10.59 8.33 -1.55
N LEU A 71 -11.26 7.78 -2.56
CA LEU A 71 -12.70 7.90 -2.77
C LEU A 71 -13.48 6.80 -2.03
N SER A 72 -14.68 7.15 -1.53
CA SER A 72 -15.68 6.18 -1.08
C SER A 72 -16.34 5.49 -2.27
N ASP A 73 -17.15 4.46 -2.02
CA ASP A 73 -17.86 3.78 -3.11
C ASP A 73 -18.82 4.76 -3.84
N PRO A 74 -19.67 5.57 -3.16
CA PRO A 74 -20.45 6.63 -3.83
C PRO A 74 -19.57 7.69 -4.49
N GLY A 75 -18.54 8.17 -3.80
CA GLY A 75 -17.64 9.20 -4.35
C GLY A 75 -16.84 8.72 -5.57
N MET A 76 -16.66 7.41 -5.75
CA MET A 76 -16.05 6.86 -6.94
C MET A 76 -17.04 6.87 -8.11
N GLU A 77 -18.29 6.48 -7.88
CA GLU A 77 -19.36 6.57 -8.86
C GLU A 77 -19.50 8.02 -9.35
N ASP A 78 -19.71 9.00 -8.45
CA ASP A 78 -19.77 10.43 -8.80
C ASP A 78 -18.56 10.89 -9.60
N SER A 79 -17.34 10.47 -9.19
CA SER A 79 -16.11 10.85 -9.88
C SER A 79 -16.01 10.26 -11.29
N LEU A 80 -16.62 9.11 -11.56
CA LEU A 80 -16.70 8.54 -12.90
C LEU A 80 -17.67 9.34 -13.79
N TYR A 81 -18.74 9.90 -13.23
CA TYR A 81 -19.61 10.82 -13.97
C TYR A 81 -18.93 12.15 -14.27
N ASP A 82 -18.25 12.74 -13.29
CA ASP A 82 -17.72 14.11 -13.38
C ASP A 82 -16.37 14.21 -14.08
N ILE A 83 -15.50 13.16 -13.97
CA ILE A 83 -14.09 13.25 -14.35
C ILE A 83 -13.76 12.32 -15.51
N GLU A 84 -13.71 12.89 -16.70
CA GLU A 84 -13.44 12.13 -17.91
C GLU A 84 -12.09 11.37 -17.91
N SER A 85 -11.04 11.95 -17.35
CA SER A 85 -9.75 11.25 -17.25
C SER A 85 -9.82 9.99 -16.39
N MET A 86 -10.72 9.91 -15.40
CA MET A 86 -10.95 8.71 -14.60
C MET A 86 -11.77 7.68 -15.39
N ARG A 87 -12.82 8.12 -16.10
CA ARG A 87 -13.59 7.24 -16.99
C ARG A 87 -12.70 6.58 -18.04
N ARG A 88 -11.86 7.37 -18.71
CA ARG A 88 -10.92 6.87 -19.72
C ARG A 88 -9.94 5.86 -19.16
N PHE A 89 -9.36 6.15 -17.99
CA PHE A 89 -8.48 5.20 -17.31
C PHE A 89 -9.23 3.93 -16.91
N ALA A 90 -10.47 4.04 -16.42
CA ALA A 90 -11.30 2.89 -16.06
C ALA A 90 -11.74 2.07 -17.28
N GLY A 91 -11.79 2.67 -18.46
CA GLY A 91 -12.30 2.03 -19.69
C GLY A 91 -13.82 1.90 -19.67
N VAL A 92 -14.53 2.91 -19.12
CA VAL A 92 -16.01 2.92 -19.09
C VAL A 92 -16.57 4.13 -19.81
N ASP A 93 -17.71 3.92 -20.46
CA ASP A 93 -18.50 5.00 -21.04
C ASP A 93 -19.52 5.53 -20.02
N ILE A 94 -20.00 6.76 -20.24
CA ILE A 94 -20.92 7.44 -19.33
C ILE A 94 -22.24 6.65 -19.10
N ASP A 95 -22.66 5.90 -20.10
CA ASP A 95 -23.89 5.09 -20.06
C ASP A 95 -23.69 3.74 -19.34
N HIS A 96 -22.45 3.36 -19.01
CA HIS A 96 -22.10 2.05 -18.46
C HIS A 96 -21.27 2.16 -17.17
N ILE A 97 -21.39 3.27 -16.45
CA ILE A 97 -20.73 3.47 -15.17
C ILE A 97 -21.31 2.49 -14.14
N PRO A 98 -20.45 1.73 -13.40
CA PRO A 98 -20.93 0.90 -12.30
C PRO A 98 -21.42 1.74 -11.13
N ASP A 99 -22.53 1.33 -10.55
CA ASP A 99 -23.08 1.93 -9.33
C ASP A 99 -22.21 1.63 -8.09
N GLU A 100 -22.43 2.39 -7.02
CA GLU A 100 -21.70 2.23 -5.75
C GLU A 100 -21.76 0.81 -5.17
N THR A 101 -22.90 0.13 -5.35
CA THR A 101 -23.09 -1.25 -4.89
C THR A 101 -22.23 -2.23 -5.67
N THR A 102 -22.12 -2.06 -6.98
CA THR A 102 -21.23 -2.86 -7.84
C THR A 102 -19.77 -2.63 -7.45
N ILE A 103 -19.36 -1.39 -7.18
CA ILE A 103 -18.02 -1.02 -6.72
C ILE A 103 -17.74 -1.67 -5.36
N LEU A 104 -18.67 -1.58 -4.42
CA LEU A 104 -18.61 -2.22 -3.10
C LEU A 104 -18.46 -3.74 -3.22
N ASN A 105 -19.28 -4.39 -4.05
CA ASN A 105 -19.26 -5.84 -4.26
C ASN A 105 -17.91 -6.32 -4.83
N PHE A 106 -17.31 -5.54 -5.73
CA PHE A 106 -15.97 -5.87 -6.23
C PHE A 106 -14.90 -5.83 -5.12
N ARG A 107 -14.96 -4.85 -4.24
CA ARG A 107 -14.07 -4.81 -3.07
C ARG A 107 -14.27 -6.03 -2.16
N HIS A 108 -15.52 -6.39 -1.85
CA HIS A 108 -15.84 -7.60 -1.08
C HIS A 108 -15.33 -8.87 -1.77
N PHE A 109 -15.42 -8.94 -3.10
CA PHE A 109 -14.87 -10.04 -3.88
C PHE A 109 -13.34 -10.15 -3.70
N LEU A 110 -12.61 -9.02 -3.75
CA LEU A 110 -11.17 -9.02 -3.52
C LEU A 110 -10.82 -9.48 -2.09
N GLU A 111 -11.57 -9.01 -1.09
CA GLU A 111 -11.42 -9.36 0.33
C GLU A 111 -11.69 -10.86 0.56
N ALA A 112 -12.84 -11.36 0.11
CA ALA A 112 -13.26 -12.75 0.29
C ALA A 112 -12.30 -13.78 -0.31
N HIS A 113 -11.63 -13.41 -1.39
CA HIS A 113 -10.67 -14.28 -2.07
C HIS A 113 -9.20 -13.95 -1.75
N GLN A 114 -8.92 -13.05 -0.79
CA GLN A 114 -7.59 -12.61 -0.39
C GLN A 114 -6.73 -12.14 -1.59
N LEU A 115 -7.40 -11.52 -2.58
CA LEU A 115 -6.74 -11.14 -3.83
C LEU A 115 -5.81 -9.94 -3.66
N THR A 116 -6.07 -9.06 -2.69
CA THR A 116 -5.24 -7.86 -2.43
C THR A 116 -3.83 -8.21 -1.99
N GLU A 117 -3.66 -9.22 -1.13
CA GLU A 117 -2.34 -9.74 -0.78
C GLU A 117 -1.64 -10.37 -2.00
N LYS A 118 -2.39 -11.11 -2.82
CA LYS A 118 -1.84 -11.68 -4.07
C LYS A 118 -1.40 -10.60 -5.04
N LEU A 119 -2.16 -9.50 -5.17
CA LEU A 119 -1.76 -8.34 -5.98
C LEU A 119 -0.46 -7.73 -5.48
N PHE A 120 -0.30 -7.59 -4.15
CA PHE A 120 0.94 -7.11 -3.55
C PHE A 120 2.13 -8.02 -3.89
N ARG A 121 2.00 -9.34 -3.69
CA ARG A 121 3.07 -10.31 -4.01
C ARG A 121 3.43 -10.36 -5.50
N ILE A 122 2.42 -10.26 -6.38
CA ILE A 122 2.66 -10.18 -7.84
C ILE A 122 3.43 -8.92 -8.20
N THR A 123 3.10 -7.81 -7.57
CA THR A 123 3.80 -6.54 -7.79
C THR A 123 5.24 -6.62 -7.27
N GLU A 124 5.43 -7.16 -6.08
CA GLU A 124 6.75 -7.37 -5.47
C GLU A 124 7.61 -8.26 -6.39
N GLN A 125 7.10 -9.42 -6.81
CA GLN A 125 7.79 -10.32 -7.73
C GLN A 125 8.11 -9.63 -9.07
N TYR A 126 7.15 -8.89 -9.65
CA TYR A 126 7.35 -8.16 -10.90
C TYR A 126 8.49 -7.14 -10.82
N LEU A 127 8.64 -6.48 -9.67
CA LEU A 127 9.70 -5.51 -9.42
C LEU A 127 11.04 -6.19 -9.10
N SER A 128 11.03 -7.29 -8.37
CA SER A 128 12.21 -8.09 -8.03
C SER A 128 12.85 -8.68 -9.28
N GLU A 129 12.06 -9.24 -10.21
CA GLU A 129 12.54 -9.74 -11.52
C GLU A 129 13.24 -8.66 -12.39
N ARG A 130 13.13 -7.40 -12.01
CA ARG A 130 13.73 -6.23 -12.70
C ARG A 130 14.79 -5.51 -11.88
N ASP A 131 15.26 -6.14 -10.80
CA ASP A 131 16.21 -5.55 -9.85
C ASP A 131 15.75 -4.20 -9.27
N LEU A 132 14.43 -3.98 -9.25
CA LEU A 132 13.82 -2.78 -8.70
C LEU A 132 13.49 -2.92 -7.21
N ILE A 133 13.48 -4.12 -6.63
CA ILE A 133 13.50 -4.41 -5.20
C ILE A 133 14.78 -5.19 -4.91
N LEU A 134 15.55 -4.75 -3.91
CA LEU A 134 16.83 -5.36 -3.54
C LEU A 134 16.63 -6.33 -2.38
N SER A 135 17.34 -7.47 -2.41
CA SER A 135 17.33 -8.46 -1.31
C SER A 135 18.43 -8.23 -0.26
N GLU A 136 19.40 -7.35 -0.53
CA GLU A 136 20.62 -7.21 0.28
C GLU A 136 20.39 -6.69 1.70
N GLY A 137 19.31 -5.95 1.97
CA GLY A 137 19.05 -5.42 3.30
C GLY A 137 17.62 -4.98 3.50
N THR A 138 17.12 -5.20 4.72
CA THR A 138 15.74 -4.87 5.08
C THR A 138 15.70 -3.75 6.12
N ILE A 139 14.89 -2.74 5.84
CA ILE A 139 14.47 -1.72 6.80
C ILE A 139 13.13 -2.14 7.37
N VAL A 140 13.06 -2.39 8.68
CA VAL A 140 11.80 -2.67 9.38
C VAL A 140 11.31 -1.40 10.06
N ASP A 141 10.08 -1.01 9.75
CA ASP A 141 9.43 0.14 10.38
C ASP A 141 7.92 -0.05 10.44
N ALA A 142 7.24 0.75 11.29
CA ALA A 142 5.80 0.68 11.45
C ALA A 142 5.17 2.06 11.42
N THR A 143 3.95 2.10 10.89
CA THR A 143 3.16 3.31 10.88
C THR A 143 1.79 3.09 11.50
N ILE A 144 1.35 4.05 12.34
CA ILE A 144 0.02 4.02 12.95
C ILE A 144 -0.99 4.59 11.95
N ILE A 145 -2.09 3.86 11.74
CA ILE A 145 -3.27 4.31 11.02
C ILE A 145 -4.38 4.48 12.04
N SER A 146 -4.86 5.71 12.21
CA SER A 146 -5.84 6.05 13.23
C SER A 146 -7.23 5.49 12.88
N ALA A 147 -7.97 5.02 13.89
CA ALA A 147 -9.37 4.67 13.78
C ALA A 147 -10.27 5.70 14.48
N PRO A 148 -11.54 5.82 14.08
CA PRO A 148 -12.50 6.66 14.78
C PRO A 148 -12.62 6.24 16.26
N SER A 149 -12.39 7.18 17.16
CA SER A 149 -12.51 6.95 18.61
C SER A 149 -13.91 7.27 19.13
N SER A 150 -14.81 7.77 18.30
CA SER A 150 -16.18 8.12 18.65
C SER A 150 -17.02 6.87 18.92
N THR A 151 -17.90 6.95 19.89
CA THR A 151 -18.94 5.96 20.19
C THR A 151 -20.33 6.40 19.71
N LYS A 152 -20.42 7.48 18.91
CA LYS A 152 -21.66 8.02 18.35
C LYS A 152 -22.13 7.24 17.11
N ASN A 153 -21.86 5.97 17.02
CA ASN A 153 -22.35 5.08 15.97
C ASN A 153 -23.57 4.29 16.47
N GLN A 154 -24.26 3.58 15.58
CA GLN A 154 -25.43 2.79 15.88
C GLN A 154 -25.20 1.78 17.03
N GLU A 155 -24.02 1.19 17.11
CA GLU A 155 -23.64 0.21 18.12
C GLU A 155 -23.10 0.86 19.42
N LYS A 156 -23.01 2.19 19.50
CA LYS A 156 -22.48 2.98 20.63
C LYS A 156 -21.13 2.48 21.17
N ARG A 157 -20.30 1.87 20.33
CA ARG A 157 -18.98 1.32 20.69
C ARG A 157 -17.94 1.50 19.60
N ARG A 158 -16.68 1.57 20.01
CA ARG A 158 -15.53 1.62 19.11
C ARG A 158 -15.36 0.27 18.40
N ASP A 159 -14.56 0.26 17.34
CA ASP A 159 -14.14 -0.98 16.68
C ASP A 159 -13.36 -1.86 17.68
N PRO A 160 -13.83 -3.09 17.99
CA PRO A 160 -13.18 -3.95 18.99
C PRO A 160 -11.82 -4.50 18.53
N GLU A 161 -11.57 -4.56 17.22
CA GLU A 161 -10.30 -5.03 16.66
C GLU A 161 -9.22 -3.93 16.63
N MET A 162 -9.57 -2.69 16.93
CA MET A 162 -8.65 -1.58 17.05
C MET A 162 -8.28 -1.34 18.49
N LYS A 163 -7.01 -1.01 18.76
CA LYS A 163 -6.49 -0.80 20.12
C LYS A 163 -5.78 0.54 20.26
N GLN A 164 -5.43 0.87 21.49
CA GLN A 164 -4.71 2.09 21.82
C GLN A 164 -3.20 1.83 21.90
N THR A 165 -2.43 2.82 21.45
CA THR A 165 -0.99 2.86 21.67
C THR A 165 -0.55 4.29 22.00
N LYS A 166 0.58 4.42 22.70
CA LYS A 166 1.16 5.72 23.05
C LYS A 166 2.42 5.97 22.21
N LYS A 167 2.47 7.07 21.48
CA LYS A 167 3.67 7.53 20.76
C LYS A 167 4.08 8.89 21.30
N GLY A 168 5.21 8.96 21.98
CA GLY A 168 5.59 10.15 22.75
C GLY A 168 4.54 10.40 23.85
N ASN A 169 3.97 11.61 23.88
CA ASN A 169 2.92 11.99 24.82
C ASN A 169 1.51 11.85 24.27
N THR A 170 1.33 11.39 23.03
CA THR A 170 0.04 11.31 22.35
C THR A 170 -0.46 9.89 22.32
N TRP A 171 -1.75 9.71 22.67
CA TRP A 171 -2.46 8.46 22.53
C TRP A 171 -3.08 8.36 21.15
N HIS A 172 -2.93 7.20 20.52
CA HIS A 172 -3.53 6.85 19.24
C HIS A 172 -4.41 5.63 19.41
N PHE A 173 -5.59 5.64 18.78
CA PHE A 173 -6.48 4.50 18.67
C PHE A 173 -6.54 4.07 17.20
N GLY A 174 -6.30 2.78 16.93
CA GLY A 174 -6.31 2.29 15.55
C GLY A 174 -5.52 0.99 15.36
N MET A 175 -4.84 0.92 14.24
CA MET A 175 -4.01 -0.22 13.82
C MET A 175 -2.59 0.23 13.48
N LYS A 176 -1.67 -0.73 13.37
CA LYS A 176 -0.33 -0.54 12.81
C LYS A 176 -0.18 -1.31 11.51
N ALA A 177 0.49 -0.68 10.55
CA ALA A 177 1.06 -1.36 9.40
C ALA A 177 2.57 -1.44 9.60
N HIS A 178 3.08 -2.64 9.83
CA HIS A 178 4.51 -2.96 9.89
C HIS A 178 4.97 -3.36 8.50
N ILE A 179 6.14 -2.90 8.10
CA ILE A 179 6.69 -3.21 6.79
C ILE A 179 8.16 -3.61 6.88
N GLY A 180 8.52 -4.55 6.01
CA GLY A 180 9.89 -4.76 5.58
C GLY A 180 10.08 -4.09 4.22
N SER A 181 11.09 -3.25 4.09
CA SER A 181 11.43 -2.63 2.82
C SER A 181 12.91 -2.77 2.53
N ASP A 182 13.27 -2.73 1.26
CA ASP A 182 14.67 -2.67 0.86
C ASP A 182 15.34 -1.36 1.28
N THR A 183 16.65 -1.26 1.07
CA THR A 183 17.43 -0.07 1.40
C THR A 183 17.09 1.16 0.54
N ARG A 184 16.26 1.01 -0.49
CA ARG A 184 15.70 2.11 -1.29
C ARG A 184 14.28 2.50 -0.86
N GLY A 185 13.70 1.78 0.13
CA GLY A 185 12.37 2.03 0.71
C GLY A 185 11.21 1.36 -0.04
N ARG A 186 11.48 0.37 -0.91
CA ARG A 186 10.46 -0.41 -1.61
C ARG A 186 10.04 -1.59 -0.75
N VAL A 187 8.74 -1.75 -0.54
CA VAL A 187 8.17 -2.68 0.43
C VAL A 187 8.08 -4.08 -0.14
N HIS A 188 8.67 -5.06 0.54
CA HIS A 188 8.59 -6.50 0.20
C HIS A 188 7.73 -7.30 1.20
N SER A 189 7.54 -6.79 2.43
CA SER A 189 6.73 -7.45 3.45
C SER A 189 5.79 -6.47 4.13
N VAL A 190 4.57 -6.91 4.42
CA VAL A 190 3.55 -6.12 5.09
C VAL A 190 2.83 -6.97 6.12
N VAL A 191 2.75 -6.48 7.35
CA VAL A 191 1.97 -7.10 8.44
C VAL A 191 1.09 -6.05 9.07
N VAL A 192 -0.18 -6.36 9.26
CA VAL A 192 -1.15 -5.45 9.90
C VAL A 192 -1.58 -6.01 11.24
N THR A 193 -1.48 -5.19 12.29
CA THR A 193 -1.88 -5.55 13.66
C THR A 193 -2.73 -4.44 14.26
N ASP A 194 -3.38 -4.72 15.38
CA ASP A 194 -3.89 -3.64 16.20
C ASP A 194 -2.74 -2.76 16.74
N ALA A 195 -3.04 -1.52 17.12
CA ALA A 195 -1.99 -0.58 17.50
C ALA A 195 -1.28 -0.93 18.83
N SER A 196 -1.79 -1.87 19.64
CA SER A 196 -1.18 -2.24 20.93
C SER A 196 -0.01 -3.21 20.77
N VAL A 197 0.05 -3.97 19.67
CA VAL A 197 1.14 -4.92 19.41
C VAL A 197 2.48 -4.18 19.34
N HIS A 198 3.47 -4.69 20.08
CA HIS A 198 4.79 -4.07 20.12
C HIS A 198 5.56 -4.40 18.84
N ASP A 199 6.25 -3.40 18.30
CA ASP A 199 6.92 -3.51 16.99
C ASP A 199 7.94 -4.65 16.94
N SER A 200 8.63 -4.96 18.06
CA SER A 200 9.60 -6.07 18.14
C SER A 200 8.98 -7.45 18.00
N GLN A 201 7.69 -7.63 18.25
CA GLN A 201 7.01 -8.94 18.12
C GLN A 201 6.75 -9.32 16.65
N VAL A 202 6.74 -8.34 15.76
CA VAL A 202 6.39 -8.51 14.34
C VAL A 202 7.63 -8.44 13.44
N MET A 203 8.81 -8.25 14.04
CA MET A 203 10.03 -8.03 13.28
C MET A 203 10.36 -9.21 12.35
N ALA A 204 10.28 -10.44 12.86
CA ALA A 204 10.58 -11.64 12.09
C ALA A 204 9.68 -11.79 10.86
N ASP A 205 8.39 -11.41 10.99
CA ASP A 205 7.41 -11.49 9.90
C ASP A 205 7.66 -10.42 8.79
N CYS A 206 8.48 -9.41 9.09
CA CYS A 206 8.88 -8.38 8.14
C CYS A 206 10.17 -8.70 7.38
N LEU A 207 10.86 -9.80 7.74
CA LEU A 207 12.08 -10.24 7.08
C LEU A 207 11.76 -11.28 6.00
N HIS A 208 12.57 -11.35 4.94
CA HIS A 208 12.45 -12.36 3.88
C HIS A 208 13.43 -13.55 4.04
N GLY A 209 14.41 -13.44 4.96
CA GLY A 209 15.33 -14.53 5.31
C GLY A 209 16.66 -14.54 4.55
N GLU A 210 16.86 -13.67 3.57
CA GLU A 210 18.08 -13.55 2.76
C GLU A 210 18.82 -12.22 3.00
N GLU A 211 18.51 -11.55 4.12
CA GLU A 211 19.09 -10.26 4.43
C GLU A 211 20.59 -10.35 4.73
N GLN A 212 21.36 -9.44 4.15
CA GLN A 212 22.76 -9.20 4.54
C GLN A 212 22.82 -8.17 5.69
N ALA A 213 21.85 -7.28 5.79
CA ALA A 213 21.76 -6.28 6.84
C ALA A 213 20.30 -5.97 7.22
N VAL A 214 20.07 -5.74 8.53
CA VAL A 214 18.74 -5.37 9.05
C VAL A 214 18.80 -4.04 9.78
N TYR A 215 17.95 -3.10 9.37
CA TYR A 215 17.82 -1.76 9.93
C TYR A 215 16.47 -1.63 10.65
N GLY A 216 16.48 -1.05 11.81
CA GLY A 216 15.27 -0.80 12.59
C GLY A 216 15.47 0.34 13.58
N ASP A 217 14.37 0.87 14.11
CA ASP A 217 14.46 1.82 15.19
C ASP A 217 14.77 1.12 16.53
N LYS A 218 14.97 1.89 17.60
CA LYS A 218 15.24 1.34 18.93
C LYS A 218 14.08 0.50 19.51
N ALA A 219 12.87 0.58 18.96
CA ALA A 219 11.73 -0.23 19.42
C ALA A 219 11.90 -1.70 18.99
N TYR A 220 12.62 -1.93 17.89
CA TYR A 220 12.95 -3.27 17.39
C TYR A 220 14.17 -3.91 18.06
N ALA A 221 14.85 -3.22 18.98
CA ALA A 221 16.03 -3.76 19.65
C ALA A 221 15.66 -4.94 20.56
N ASN A 222 16.01 -6.15 20.11
CA ASN A 222 15.84 -7.43 20.78
C ASN A 222 17.19 -8.16 20.75
N GLU A 223 17.70 -8.59 21.91
CA GLU A 223 19.02 -9.27 21.99
C GLU A 223 18.96 -10.68 21.40
N GLU A 224 17.84 -11.40 21.48
CA GLU A 224 17.67 -12.72 20.89
C GLU A 224 17.75 -12.66 19.37
N GLU A 225 16.98 -11.75 18.75
CA GLU A 225 17.01 -11.54 17.30
C GLU A 225 18.37 -11.05 16.82
N LYS A 226 19.05 -10.21 17.60
CA LYS A 226 20.40 -9.76 17.30
C LYS A 226 21.42 -10.91 17.35
N HIS A 227 21.31 -11.81 18.31
CA HIS A 227 22.16 -13.01 18.38
C HIS A 227 21.90 -13.94 17.21
N LYS A 228 20.64 -14.18 16.87
CA LYS A 228 20.23 -14.98 15.73
C LYS A 228 20.76 -14.38 14.41
N ALA A 229 20.58 -13.09 14.20
CA ALA A 229 21.10 -12.39 13.03
C ALA A 229 22.62 -12.52 12.92
N LYS A 230 23.35 -12.35 14.02
CA LYS A 230 24.81 -12.52 14.04
C LYS A 230 25.24 -13.94 13.72
N SER A 231 24.58 -14.97 14.23
CA SER A 231 24.88 -16.36 13.92
C SER A 231 24.68 -16.71 12.45
N GLN A 232 23.81 -15.97 11.77
CA GLN A 232 23.52 -16.07 10.34
C GLN A 232 24.41 -15.16 9.47
N GLY A 233 25.35 -14.41 10.07
CA GLY A 233 26.20 -13.45 9.35
C GLY A 233 25.52 -12.15 8.95
N ILE A 234 24.32 -11.88 9.46
CA ILE A 234 23.54 -10.68 9.13
C ILE A 234 24.05 -9.48 9.93
N ASP A 235 24.32 -8.36 9.26
CA ASP A 235 24.74 -7.10 9.87
C ASP A 235 23.57 -6.42 10.58
N TRP A 236 23.57 -6.47 11.91
CA TRP A 236 22.49 -5.92 12.72
C TRP A 236 22.65 -4.40 12.94
N ARG A 237 21.90 -3.61 12.18
CA ARG A 237 21.93 -2.14 12.15
C ARG A 237 20.73 -1.49 12.89
N VAL A 238 20.06 -2.22 13.77
CA VAL A 238 19.00 -1.68 14.64
C VAL A 238 19.58 -0.68 15.63
N ASN A 239 18.91 0.45 15.79
CA ASN A 239 19.36 1.55 16.63
C ASN A 239 19.56 1.12 18.09
N ARG A 240 20.68 1.52 18.66
CA ARG A 240 21.05 1.22 20.04
C ARG A 240 20.27 2.11 21.01
N LYS A 241 19.80 1.50 22.11
CA LYS A 241 19.15 2.20 23.23
C LYS A 241 20.16 2.68 24.24
N ALA A 242 19.94 3.87 24.82
CA ALA A 242 20.67 4.29 26.02
C ALA A 242 20.25 3.40 27.22
N LYS A 243 21.20 3.03 28.05
CA LYS A 243 20.91 2.40 29.36
C LYS A 243 20.22 3.42 30.27
N ARG A 244 19.34 2.93 31.15
CA ARG A 244 18.61 3.78 32.10
C ARG A 244 19.59 4.70 32.87
N GLY A 245 19.35 6.00 32.89
CA GLY A 245 20.20 7.01 33.55
C GLY A 245 21.50 7.36 32.82
N LYS A 246 21.82 6.80 31.66
CA LYS A 246 23.04 7.10 30.90
C LYS A 246 22.69 7.61 29.50
N LYS A 247 23.48 8.58 29.01
CA LYS A 247 23.41 9.04 27.62
C LYS A 247 24.13 8.05 26.70
N LEU A 248 23.74 8.01 25.44
CA LEU A 248 24.49 7.27 24.42
C LEU A 248 25.92 7.82 24.28
N ASN A 249 26.89 6.93 24.20
CA ASN A 249 28.29 7.30 23.92
C ASN A 249 28.44 7.79 22.46
N CYS A 250 29.63 8.34 22.13
CA CYS A 250 29.93 8.88 20.80
C CYS A 250 29.82 7.78 19.70
N ALA A 251 30.31 6.58 19.96
CA ALA A 251 30.28 5.47 19.02
C ALA A 251 28.83 5.03 18.72
N ASP A 252 27.97 4.91 19.74
CA ASP A 252 26.56 4.56 19.57
C ASP A 252 25.77 5.63 18.85
N ARG A 253 26.07 6.92 19.12
CA ARG A 253 25.46 8.03 18.36
C ARG A 253 25.86 8.01 16.89
N SER A 254 27.14 7.78 16.59
CA SER A 254 27.64 7.65 15.22
C SER A 254 27.00 6.46 14.49
N PHE A 255 26.92 5.32 15.17
CA PHE A 255 26.24 4.13 14.65
C PHE A 255 24.76 4.41 14.30
N ASN A 256 24.01 4.97 15.26
CA ASN A 256 22.60 5.32 15.05
C ASN A 256 22.43 6.36 13.91
N LYS A 257 23.34 7.33 13.79
CA LYS A 257 23.32 8.31 12.69
C LYS A 257 23.47 7.64 11.32
N LYS A 258 24.37 6.66 11.19
CA LYS A 258 24.55 5.90 9.94
C LYS A 258 23.31 5.06 9.62
N SER A 259 22.78 4.34 10.60
CA SER A 259 21.55 3.52 10.44
C SER A 259 20.35 4.40 10.04
N ASN A 260 20.15 5.55 10.69
CA ASN A 260 19.04 6.46 10.41
C ASN A 260 19.07 7.03 8.98
N ARG A 261 20.24 7.20 8.37
CA ARG A 261 20.33 7.65 6.95
C ARG A 261 19.71 6.63 6.00
N VAL A 262 19.87 5.34 6.27
CA VAL A 262 19.26 4.27 5.48
C VAL A 262 17.77 4.20 5.80
N ARG A 263 17.40 4.18 7.09
CA ARG A 263 16.01 4.10 7.54
C ARG A 263 15.11 5.23 7.03
N ALA A 264 15.67 6.44 6.83
CA ALA A 264 14.88 7.55 6.29
C ALA A 264 14.22 7.26 4.93
N ARG A 265 14.69 6.24 4.22
CA ARG A 265 14.08 5.82 2.93
C ARG A 265 12.65 5.30 3.10
N VAL A 266 12.34 4.64 4.22
CA VAL A 266 10.99 4.11 4.47
C VAL A 266 9.94 5.23 4.64
N GLU A 267 10.36 6.43 5.03
CA GLU A 267 9.46 7.56 5.18
C GLU A 267 8.83 7.98 3.83
N HIS A 268 9.51 7.70 2.71
CA HIS A 268 8.97 8.00 1.37
C HIS A 268 7.69 7.23 1.08
N VAL A 269 7.68 5.92 1.31
CA VAL A 269 6.49 5.09 1.05
C VAL A 269 5.36 5.45 2.00
N PHE A 270 5.65 5.72 3.27
CA PHE A 270 4.63 6.21 4.20
C PHE A 270 4.10 7.60 3.81
N GLY A 271 4.96 8.47 3.30
CA GLY A 271 4.59 9.77 2.76
C GLY A 271 3.63 9.68 1.57
N ILE A 272 3.87 8.75 0.65
CA ILE A 272 2.97 8.49 -0.48
C ILE A 272 1.59 8.09 0.03
N ILE A 273 1.51 7.07 0.87
CA ILE A 273 0.23 6.55 1.36
C ILE A 273 -0.52 7.57 2.21
N LYS A 274 0.17 8.21 3.16
CA LYS A 274 -0.49 9.09 4.13
C LYS A 274 -0.71 10.52 3.66
N HIS A 275 0.21 11.06 2.87
CA HIS A 275 0.16 12.47 2.48
C HIS A 275 -0.31 12.66 1.03
N LEU A 276 0.21 11.85 0.10
CA LEU A 276 -0.18 11.98 -1.29
C LEU A 276 -1.58 11.38 -1.54
N TRP A 277 -1.86 10.17 -0.99
CA TRP A 277 -3.14 9.47 -1.18
C TRP A 277 -4.10 9.62 0.01
N GLY A 278 -3.70 10.32 1.06
CA GLY A 278 -4.58 10.71 2.18
C GLY A 278 -4.99 9.58 3.13
N TYR A 279 -4.35 8.40 3.08
CA TYR A 279 -4.70 7.28 3.95
C TYR A 279 -4.08 7.42 5.35
N ARG A 280 -4.63 8.33 6.15
CA ARG A 280 -4.22 8.57 7.56
C ARG A 280 -5.13 7.90 8.57
N LYS A 281 -6.36 7.55 8.16
CA LYS A 281 -7.37 6.91 8.99
C LYS A 281 -7.91 5.68 8.28
N VAL A 282 -8.28 4.67 9.06
CA VAL A 282 -8.98 3.48 8.55
C VAL A 282 -10.30 3.90 7.92
N ARG A 283 -10.68 3.21 6.87
CA ARG A 283 -11.93 3.47 6.14
C ARG A 283 -13.01 2.45 6.47
N TYR A 284 -12.57 1.25 6.83
CA TYR A 284 -13.46 0.13 7.08
C TYR A 284 -13.41 -0.26 8.55
N ARG A 285 -14.43 -0.99 9.01
CA ARG A 285 -14.45 -1.59 10.32
C ARG A 285 -13.80 -2.98 10.27
N GLY A 286 -12.98 -3.30 11.26
CA GLY A 286 -12.23 -4.55 11.36
C GLY A 286 -10.84 -4.50 10.74
N LEU A 287 -9.91 -5.34 11.25
CA LEU A 287 -8.52 -5.40 10.78
C LEU A 287 -8.41 -5.97 9.38
N ALA A 288 -9.14 -7.05 9.07
CA ALA A 288 -9.00 -7.77 7.81
C ALA A 288 -9.29 -6.90 6.58
N LYS A 289 -10.37 -6.09 6.61
CA LYS A 289 -10.73 -5.19 5.51
C LYS A 289 -9.70 -4.07 5.32
N ASN A 290 -9.21 -3.51 6.42
CA ASN A 290 -8.17 -2.49 6.37
C ASN A 290 -6.81 -3.06 5.97
N ALA A 291 -6.48 -4.30 6.36
CA ALA A 291 -5.29 -5.01 5.88
C ALA A 291 -5.35 -5.23 4.37
N ALA A 292 -6.48 -5.67 3.82
CA ALA A 292 -6.69 -5.80 2.39
C ALA A 292 -6.41 -4.48 1.64
N GLN A 293 -6.88 -3.36 2.19
CA GLN A 293 -6.60 -2.03 1.63
C GLN A 293 -5.11 -1.69 1.72
N VAL A 294 -4.45 -1.96 2.84
CA VAL A 294 -3.03 -1.68 3.07
C VAL A 294 -2.14 -2.44 2.10
N PHE A 295 -2.41 -3.73 1.84
CA PHE A 295 -1.69 -4.48 0.81
C PHE A 295 -1.77 -3.82 -0.56
N THR A 296 -2.97 -3.40 -0.98
CA THR A 296 -3.13 -2.69 -2.26
C THR A 296 -2.38 -1.37 -2.29
N LEU A 297 -2.46 -0.59 -1.22
CA LEU A 297 -1.77 0.71 -1.13
C LEU A 297 -0.25 0.55 -1.24
N PHE A 298 0.36 -0.45 -0.59
CA PHE A 298 1.79 -0.70 -0.70
C PHE A 298 2.20 -1.24 -2.07
N ALA A 299 1.39 -2.11 -2.69
CA ALA A 299 1.61 -2.54 -4.06
C ALA A 299 1.67 -1.36 -5.03
N LEU A 300 0.66 -0.49 -4.96
CA LEU A 300 0.58 0.71 -5.81
C LEU A 300 1.68 1.73 -5.47
N ALA A 301 2.07 1.87 -4.19
CA ALA A 301 3.14 2.77 -3.78
C ALA A 301 4.50 2.32 -4.32
N ASN A 302 4.80 1.03 -4.30
CA ASN A 302 6.00 0.48 -4.90
C ASN A 302 6.09 0.82 -6.40
N LEU A 303 5.04 0.55 -7.17
CA LEU A 303 4.97 0.89 -8.59
C LEU A 303 5.14 2.40 -8.82
N TYR A 304 4.45 3.22 -8.02
CA TYR A 304 4.57 4.67 -8.09
C TYR A 304 6.01 5.16 -7.85
N MET A 305 6.72 4.57 -6.89
CA MET A 305 8.10 4.94 -6.58
C MET A 305 9.05 4.66 -7.73
N VAL A 306 8.87 3.57 -8.44
CA VAL A 306 9.74 3.12 -9.54
C VAL A 306 9.22 3.48 -10.94
N ARG A 307 8.12 4.23 -11.04
CA ARG A 307 7.44 4.51 -12.31
C ARG A 307 8.35 5.11 -13.39
N ARG A 308 9.30 5.96 -13.02
CA ARG A 308 10.25 6.55 -13.98
C ARG A 308 11.28 5.53 -14.45
N GLU A 309 11.73 4.65 -13.57
CA GLU A 309 12.66 3.58 -13.87
C GLU A 309 11.99 2.56 -14.81
N LEU A 310 10.72 2.20 -14.57
CA LEU A 310 9.95 1.31 -15.44
C LEU A 310 9.65 1.93 -16.82
N ALA A 311 9.30 3.20 -16.87
CA ALA A 311 9.02 3.90 -18.13
C ALA A 311 10.29 4.09 -19.01
N SER A 312 11.49 4.08 -18.44
CA SER A 312 12.76 4.21 -19.16
C SER A 312 13.38 2.87 -19.54
N ALA A 313 12.87 1.75 -19.03
CA ALA A 313 13.37 0.42 -19.38
C ALA A 313 12.94 0.07 -20.81
N PRO A 314 13.84 -0.40 -21.68
CA PRO A 314 13.46 -0.94 -22.98
C PRO A 314 12.56 -2.16 -22.78
N GLY A 315 11.41 -2.17 -23.49
CA GLY A 315 10.38 -3.23 -23.42
C GLY A 315 10.88 -4.59 -23.92
#